data_7feccc3bd87f7fa30eab03acfa8604d0
#
_entry.id   7feccc3bd87f7fa30eab03acfa8604d0
#
_cell.length_a   1.000
_cell.length_b   1.000
_cell.length_c   1.000
_cell.angle_alpha   90.00
_cell.angle_beta   90.00
_cell.angle_gamma   90.00
#
_symmetry.space_group_name_H-M   'P 1'
#
loop_
_entity.id
_entity.type
_entity.pdbx_description
1 polymer ?
#
loop_
_entity_poly.entity_id
_entity_poly.type
_entity_poly.pdbx_seq_one_letter_code
_entity_poly.pdbx_strand_id
1 'polypeptide(L)'
;MPAMTEQTTAGDGRAPGYRSEATLRVATELRRQLTRRRTQISVGFLVALPFLLVLAFTLGNSSNSTTGSGSYVDRATTSGLNFAVFTLFVSIGFLLVVVVALFFGDAVASEASWSSLRYLLAIPVPRARLQRQKAVAAGLLSLLALVVLPVVALAVGYAVYGGGGITSPLGDALGFGTGIVRLLLAVAYIAVSLLWVAGVASLLSVATDAPLGAVGGAVMITIVSEILDGIPALGGLRDWLPTHYAYSWTALLSADINWSQMAWGAFSALAYATILSALAWWRFTTKDITS
;
A
#
# COMPACT_ATOMS: atom_id res chain seq x y z
N MET A 1 -22.10 -57.12 -38.52
CA MET A 1 -21.18 -55.98 -38.26
C MET A 1 -21.96 -54.94 -37.50
N PRO A 2 -21.72 -54.72 -36.21
CA PRO A 2 -22.32 -53.63 -35.46
C PRO A 2 -21.47 -52.38 -35.61
N ALA A 3 -22.10 -51.28 -36.01
CA ALA A 3 -21.51 -49.96 -36.13
C ALA A 3 -21.12 -49.47 -34.73
N MET A 4 -19.84 -49.28 -34.51
CA MET A 4 -19.32 -48.54 -33.36
C MET A 4 -19.64 -47.07 -33.55
N THR A 5 -20.65 -46.60 -32.83
CA THR A 5 -20.91 -45.18 -32.67
C THR A 5 -19.81 -44.63 -31.75
N GLU A 6 -18.76 -44.07 -32.31
CA GLU A 6 -17.80 -43.23 -31.61
C GLU A 6 -18.55 -42.00 -31.12
N GLN A 7 -18.95 -42.01 -29.85
CA GLN A 7 -19.31 -40.78 -29.14
C GLN A 7 -18.03 -39.97 -28.93
N THR A 8 -17.80 -39.08 -29.89
CA THR A 8 -16.83 -38.00 -29.71
C THR A 8 -17.37 -37.08 -28.61
N THR A 9 -17.10 -37.42 -27.37
CA THR A 9 -17.22 -36.45 -26.30
C THR A 9 -16.25 -35.33 -26.66
N ALA A 10 -16.80 -34.19 -27.10
CA ALA A 10 -16.04 -32.96 -27.25
C ALA A 10 -15.40 -32.66 -25.90
N GLY A 11 -14.17 -33.06 -25.75
CA GLY A 11 -13.37 -32.79 -24.57
C GLY A 11 -13.28 -31.27 -24.44
N ASP A 12 -13.52 -30.75 -23.23
CA ASP A 12 -13.40 -29.33 -22.88
C ASP A 12 -11.96 -28.80 -23.01
N GLY A 13 -11.07 -29.50 -23.73
CA GLY A 13 -9.66 -29.16 -23.93
C GLY A 13 -8.79 -29.24 -22.67
N ARG A 14 -9.34 -29.78 -21.59
CA ARG A 14 -8.61 -29.91 -20.32
C ARG A 14 -7.82 -31.20 -20.28
N ALA A 15 -6.56 -31.11 -19.84
CA ALA A 15 -5.74 -32.30 -19.60
C ALA A 15 -6.35 -33.15 -18.47
N PRO A 16 -6.24 -34.52 -18.54
CA PRO A 16 -6.68 -35.40 -17.46
C PRO A 16 -6.06 -34.97 -16.13
N GLY A 17 -6.88 -34.76 -15.09
CA GLY A 17 -6.41 -34.34 -13.77
C GLY A 17 -6.21 -32.83 -13.60
N TYR A 18 -6.54 -32.00 -14.62
CA TYR A 18 -6.49 -30.54 -14.50
C TYR A 18 -7.50 -30.05 -13.45
N ARG A 19 -6.98 -29.35 -12.43
CA ARG A 19 -7.79 -28.68 -11.40
C ARG A 19 -7.58 -27.17 -11.52
N SER A 20 -8.55 -26.45 -12.03
CA SER A 20 -8.51 -24.99 -12.14
C SER A 20 -8.19 -24.31 -10.80
N GLU A 21 -8.64 -24.92 -9.71
CA GLU A 21 -8.42 -24.44 -8.34
C GLU A 21 -6.97 -24.58 -7.85
N ALA A 22 -6.17 -25.46 -8.43
CA ALA A 22 -4.78 -25.69 -8.06
C ALA A 22 -3.79 -24.86 -8.87
N THR A 23 -4.26 -24.15 -9.91
CA THR A 23 -3.41 -23.31 -10.77
C THR A 23 -3.15 -21.94 -10.13
N LEU A 24 -1.98 -21.35 -10.40
CA LEU A 24 -1.57 -20.02 -9.91
C LEU A 24 -1.71 -19.91 -8.38
N ARG A 25 -0.84 -20.57 -7.64
CA ARG A 25 -0.79 -20.44 -6.17
C ARG A 25 -0.28 -19.04 -5.81
N VAL A 26 -0.91 -18.38 -4.80
CA VAL A 26 -0.46 -17.08 -4.27
C VAL A 26 1.02 -17.10 -3.89
N ALA A 27 1.49 -18.19 -3.28
CA ALA A 27 2.90 -18.34 -2.88
C ALA A 27 3.87 -18.26 -4.08
N THR A 28 3.49 -18.82 -5.24
CA THR A 28 4.30 -18.75 -6.45
C THR A 28 4.34 -17.33 -7.01
N GLU A 29 3.18 -16.65 -7.02
CA GLU A 29 3.09 -15.26 -7.46
C GLU A 29 3.85 -14.32 -6.52
N LEU A 30 3.72 -14.51 -5.22
CA LEU A 30 4.44 -13.74 -4.20
C LEU A 30 5.97 -13.91 -4.36
N ARG A 31 6.45 -15.15 -4.50
CA ARG A 31 7.87 -15.43 -4.75
C ARG A 31 8.36 -14.75 -6.04
N ARG A 32 7.57 -14.82 -7.10
CA ARG A 32 7.88 -14.16 -8.38
C ARG A 32 7.98 -12.64 -8.22
N GLN A 33 7.08 -12.02 -7.46
CA GLN A 33 7.12 -10.58 -7.24
C GLN A 33 8.26 -10.16 -6.32
N LEU A 34 8.59 -10.93 -5.26
CA LEU A 34 9.71 -10.66 -4.37
C LEU A 34 11.08 -10.71 -5.07
N THR A 35 11.21 -11.53 -6.12
CA THR A 35 12.45 -11.61 -6.91
C THR A 35 12.60 -10.50 -7.95
N ARG A 36 11.56 -9.70 -8.19
CA ARG A 36 11.62 -8.58 -9.13
C ARG A 36 12.49 -7.45 -8.56
N ARG A 37 13.41 -6.91 -9.36
CA ARG A 37 14.27 -5.79 -8.97
C ARG A 37 13.49 -4.58 -8.46
N ARG A 38 12.32 -4.29 -9.04
CA ARG A 38 11.44 -3.18 -8.61
C ARG A 38 11.00 -3.34 -7.16
N THR A 39 10.53 -4.53 -6.79
CA THR A 39 10.13 -4.84 -5.42
C THR A 39 11.29 -4.72 -4.45
N GLN A 40 12.46 -5.24 -4.83
CA GLN A 40 13.68 -5.16 -4.01
C GLN A 40 14.13 -3.73 -3.81
N ILE A 41 14.10 -2.90 -4.86
CA ILE A 41 14.43 -1.47 -4.78
C ILE A 41 13.42 -0.75 -3.86
N SER A 42 12.10 -1.01 -4.01
CA SER A 42 11.07 -0.38 -3.17
C SER A 42 11.24 -0.73 -1.70
N VAL A 43 11.48 -2.01 -1.38
CA VAL A 43 11.75 -2.44 -0.01
C VAL A 43 13.09 -1.87 0.47
N GLY A 44 14.10 -1.80 -0.39
CA GLY A 44 15.39 -1.17 -0.09
C GLY A 44 15.23 0.31 0.30
N PHE A 45 14.39 1.07 -0.38
CA PHE A 45 14.07 2.46 -0.01
C PHE A 45 13.37 2.55 1.35
N LEU A 46 12.43 1.65 1.65
CA LEU A 46 11.76 1.62 2.95
C LEU A 46 12.74 1.34 4.10
N VAL A 47 13.69 0.43 3.87
CA VAL A 47 14.75 0.12 4.84
C VAL A 47 15.75 1.28 4.94
N ALA A 48 16.11 1.91 3.83
CA ALA A 48 17.09 3.01 3.82
C ALA A 48 16.56 4.30 4.45
N LEU A 49 15.23 4.56 4.37
CA LEU A 49 14.66 5.81 4.86
C LEU A 49 14.96 6.12 6.34
N PRO A 50 14.78 5.19 7.31
CA PRO A 50 15.14 5.47 8.70
C PRO A 50 16.62 5.86 8.89
N PHE A 51 17.54 5.24 8.15
CA PHE A 51 18.96 5.60 8.20
C PHE A 51 19.22 6.99 7.62
N LEU A 52 18.54 7.31 6.50
CA LEU A 52 18.64 8.65 5.89
C LEU A 52 18.08 9.73 6.84
N LEU A 53 17.01 9.45 7.57
CA LEU A 53 16.45 10.37 8.56
C LEU A 53 17.41 10.59 9.73
N VAL A 54 18.03 9.52 10.26
CA VAL A 54 19.07 9.65 11.31
C VAL A 54 20.23 10.50 10.78
N LEU A 55 20.72 10.22 9.56
CA LEU A 55 21.79 11.00 8.96
C LEU A 55 21.39 12.47 8.80
N ALA A 56 20.19 12.75 8.30
CA ALA A 56 19.67 14.11 8.16
C ALA A 56 19.60 14.86 9.50
N PHE A 57 19.12 14.18 10.56
CA PHE A 57 19.04 14.78 11.88
C PHE A 57 20.43 15.04 12.50
N THR A 58 21.39 14.14 12.31
CA THR A 58 22.76 14.35 12.81
C THR A 58 23.47 15.49 12.10
N LEU A 59 23.30 15.60 10.77
CA LEU A 59 23.89 16.68 9.97
C LEU A 59 23.18 18.03 10.19
N GLY A 60 21.85 18.01 10.32
CA GLY A 60 21.04 19.21 10.54
C GLY A 60 21.28 19.86 11.91
N ASN A 61 21.47 19.04 12.95
CA ASN A 61 21.67 19.52 14.31
C ASN A 61 23.04 20.20 14.50
N SER A 62 24.00 19.97 13.60
CA SER A 62 25.32 20.62 13.62
C SER A 62 25.31 22.06 13.09
N SER A 63 24.22 22.48 12.42
CA SER A 63 24.17 23.78 11.72
C SER A 63 23.25 24.83 12.37
N ASN A 64 22.40 24.51 13.35
CA ASN A 64 21.49 25.54 13.92
C ASN A 64 20.96 25.20 15.32
N SER A 65 21.58 25.72 16.33
CA SER A 65 21.14 25.62 17.74
C SER A 65 20.09 26.69 18.15
N THR A 66 19.41 27.32 17.20
CA THR A 66 18.48 28.45 17.43
C THR A 66 17.03 28.21 17.05
N THR A 67 16.64 27.03 16.60
CA THR A 67 15.20 26.74 16.34
C THR A 67 14.55 26.23 17.62
N GLY A 68 13.57 26.95 18.11
CA GLY A 68 12.93 26.78 19.41
C GLY A 68 12.47 25.35 19.71
N SER A 69 12.62 24.95 20.95
CA SER A 69 12.13 23.72 21.56
C SER A 69 10.66 23.47 21.18
N GLY A 70 10.40 22.53 20.30
CA GLY A 70 9.05 22.17 19.88
C GLY A 70 8.93 21.65 18.45
N SER A 71 10.03 21.57 17.70
CA SER A 71 10.02 21.01 16.35
C SER A 71 9.61 19.52 16.35
N TYR A 72 8.92 19.09 15.28
CA TYR A 72 8.64 17.66 15.08
C TYR A 72 9.91 16.79 15.08
N VAL A 73 11.03 17.36 14.63
CA VAL A 73 12.34 16.72 14.64
C VAL A 73 12.86 16.52 16.07
N ASP A 74 12.73 17.54 16.93
CA ASP A 74 13.18 17.45 18.33
C ASP A 74 12.44 16.33 19.06
N ARG A 75 11.15 16.17 18.81
CA ARG A 75 10.35 15.06 19.35
C ARG A 75 10.75 13.71 18.78
N ALA A 76 11.01 13.64 17.48
CA ALA A 76 11.43 12.39 16.83
C ALA A 76 12.72 11.83 17.43
N THR A 77 13.61 12.71 17.92
CA THR A 77 14.90 12.32 18.50
C THR A 77 14.85 12.01 20.00
N THR A 78 13.69 12.18 20.67
CA THR A 78 13.56 11.91 22.11
C THR A 78 13.52 10.43 22.47
N SER A 79 13.04 9.57 21.58
CA SER A 79 12.98 8.12 21.77
C SER A 79 12.86 7.36 20.45
N GLY A 80 13.25 6.09 20.44
CA GLY A 80 13.10 5.23 19.27
C GLY A 80 11.65 5.08 18.82
N LEU A 81 10.70 5.13 19.74
CA LEU A 81 9.29 5.03 19.44
C LEU A 81 8.76 6.30 18.74
N ASN A 82 9.18 7.47 19.20
CA ASN A 82 8.87 8.75 18.55
C ASN A 82 9.49 8.82 17.14
N PHE A 83 10.69 8.30 16.98
CA PHE A 83 11.35 8.21 15.68
C PHE A 83 10.56 7.33 14.71
N ALA A 84 10.04 6.16 15.16
CA ALA A 84 9.21 5.30 14.33
C ALA A 84 7.89 5.98 13.92
N VAL A 85 7.23 6.68 14.86
CA VAL A 85 6.03 7.49 14.59
C VAL A 85 6.32 8.59 13.56
N PHE A 86 7.42 9.32 13.72
CA PHE A 86 7.84 10.34 12.78
C PHE A 86 8.12 9.78 11.38
N THR A 87 8.80 8.62 11.32
CA THR A 87 9.09 7.93 10.05
C THR A 87 7.80 7.55 9.32
N LEU A 88 6.78 7.07 10.03
CA LEU A 88 5.47 6.82 9.45
C LEU A 88 4.81 8.11 8.96
N PHE A 89 4.86 9.17 9.77
CA PHE A 89 4.26 10.47 9.44
C PHE A 89 4.79 11.04 8.12
N VAL A 90 6.10 11.03 7.91
CA VAL A 90 6.70 11.55 6.68
C VAL A 90 6.54 10.61 5.49
N SER A 91 6.24 9.33 5.73
CA SER A 91 6.14 8.31 4.66
C SER A 91 4.75 8.18 4.07
N ILE A 92 3.70 8.52 4.83
CA ILE A 92 2.31 8.22 4.45
C ILE A 92 1.86 9.02 3.21
N GLY A 93 2.24 10.29 3.10
CA GLY A 93 1.79 11.17 2.01
C GLY A 93 2.41 10.82 0.65
N PHE A 94 3.58 10.19 0.61
CA PHE A 94 4.25 9.90 -0.66
C PHE A 94 4.83 8.49 -0.74
N LEU A 95 5.77 8.12 0.13
CA LEU A 95 6.53 6.87 -0.03
C LEU A 95 5.64 5.63 0.03
N LEU A 96 4.75 5.55 1.01
CA LEU A 96 3.84 4.41 1.16
C LEU A 96 2.79 4.38 0.02
N VAL A 97 2.33 5.54 -0.43
CA VAL A 97 1.46 5.67 -1.61
C VAL A 97 2.14 5.10 -2.85
N VAL A 98 3.39 5.52 -3.12
CA VAL A 98 4.17 5.03 -4.27
C VAL A 98 4.37 3.52 -4.20
N VAL A 99 4.68 2.97 -3.03
CA VAL A 99 4.91 1.53 -2.83
C VAL A 99 3.63 0.73 -3.09
N VAL A 100 2.50 1.16 -2.54
CA VAL A 100 1.19 0.52 -2.77
C VAL A 100 0.78 0.63 -4.23
N ALA A 101 0.92 1.83 -4.82
CA ALA A 101 0.62 2.06 -6.23
C ALA A 101 1.49 1.19 -7.15
N LEU A 102 2.78 0.99 -6.80
CA LEU A 102 3.69 0.13 -7.54
C LEU A 102 3.22 -1.33 -7.53
N PHE A 103 2.88 -1.89 -6.37
CA PHE A 103 2.50 -3.30 -6.27
C PHE A 103 1.17 -3.59 -6.98
N PHE A 104 0.18 -2.72 -6.86
CA PHE A 104 -1.12 -2.91 -7.50
C PHE A 104 -1.12 -2.44 -8.96
N GLY A 105 -0.44 -1.33 -9.28
CA GLY A 105 -0.36 -0.78 -10.63
C GLY A 105 0.45 -1.66 -11.59
N ASP A 106 1.51 -2.31 -11.12
CA ASP A 106 2.32 -3.23 -11.93
C ASP A 106 1.67 -4.62 -12.10
N ALA A 107 0.70 -4.97 -11.28
CA ALA A 107 0.19 -6.35 -11.17
C ALA A 107 -0.36 -6.93 -12.47
N VAL A 108 -1.10 -6.16 -13.26
CA VAL A 108 -1.69 -6.58 -14.54
C VAL A 108 -0.99 -5.90 -15.72
N ALA A 109 -0.72 -4.60 -15.62
CA ALA A 109 -0.13 -3.81 -16.69
C ALA A 109 1.24 -4.32 -17.15
N SER A 110 2.07 -4.86 -16.25
CA SER A 110 3.37 -5.43 -16.64
C SER A 110 3.23 -6.67 -17.52
N GLU A 111 2.20 -7.48 -17.33
CA GLU A 111 1.98 -8.65 -18.17
C GLU A 111 1.37 -8.30 -19.53
N ALA A 112 0.55 -7.25 -19.55
CA ALA A 112 0.03 -6.70 -20.80
C ALA A 112 1.18 -6.12 -21.65
N SER A 113 2.07 -5.32 -21.06
CA SER A 113 3.21 -4.71 -21.75
C SER A 113 4.23 -5.72 -22.31
N TRP A 114 4.36 -6.88 -21.68
CA TRP A 114 5.28 -7.95 -22.15
C TRP A 114 4.59 -8.94 -23.11
N SER A 115 3.34 -8.67 -23.52
CA SER A 115 2.51 -9.58 -24.33
C SER A 115 2.34 -10.99 -23.73
N SER A 116 2.73 -11.17 -22.47
CA SER A 116 2.62 -12.44 -21.74
C SER A 116 1.19 -12.74 -21.30
N LEU A 117 0.33 -11.72 -21.26
CA LEU A 117 -1.06 -11.84 -20.85
C LEU A 117 -1.83 -12.81 -21.80
N ARG A 118 -1.54 -12.80 -23.11
CA ARG A 118 -2.14 -13.74 -24.09
C ARG A 118 -1.82 -15.19 -23.78
N TYR A 119 -0.60 -15.49 -23.35
CA TYR A 119 -0.19 -16.85 -23.00
C TYR A 119 -0.82 -17.31 -21.69
N LEU A 120 -0.97 -16.42 -20.70
CA LEU A 120 -1.65 -16.72 -19.45
C LEU A 120 -3.14 -16.97 -19.66
N LEU A 121 -3.75 -16.32 -20.64
CA LEU A 121 -5.17 -16.49 -20.97
C LEU A 121 -5.41 -17.67 -21.93
N ALA A 122 -4.39 -18.13 -22.65
CA ALA A 122 -4.44 -19.37 -23.43
C ALA A 122 -4.45 -20.63 -22.53
N ILE A 123 -3.92 -20.53 -21.31
CA ILE A 123 -4.07 -21.56 -20.28
C ILE A 123 -5.50 -21.45 -19.72
N PRO A 124 -6.20 -22.56 -19.46
CA PRO A 124 -7.59 -22.54 -19.00
C PRO A 124 -7.70 -22.10 -17.52
N VAL A 125 -7.21 -20.89 -17.22
CA VAL A 125 -7.32 -20.25 -15.90
C VAL A 125 -8.44 -19.20 -15.98
N PRO A 126 -9.45 -19.25 -15.07
CA PRO A 126 -10.50 -18.23 -15.04
C PRO A 126 -9.88 -16.84 -14.80
N ARG A 127 -10.26 -15.84 -15.63
CA ARG A 127 -9.76 -14.44 -15.53
C ARG A 127 -9.92 -13.87 -14.12
N ALA A 128 -11.07 -14.12 -13.50
CA ALA A 128 -11.36 -13.71 -12.13
C ALA A 128 -10.34 -14.26 -11.11
N ARG A 129 -9.91 -15.52 -11.28
CA ARG A 129 -8.91 -16.12 -10.42
C ARG A 129 -7.54 -15.45 -10.59
N LEU A 130 -7.13 -15.20 -11.83
CA LEU A 130 -5.88 -14.53 -12.14
C LEU A 130 -5.80 -13.17 -11.44
N GLN A 131 -6.83 -12.33 -11.60
CA GLN A 131 -6.88 -11.01 -10.98
C GLN A 131 -6.88 -11.09 -9.45
N ARG A 132 -7.67 -12.01 -8.85
CA ARG A 132 -7.70 -12.21 -7.41
C ARG A 132 -6.33 -12.60 -6.85
N GLN A 133 -5.64 -13.55 -7.47
CA GLN A 133 -4.33 -13.99 -7.01
C GLN A 133 -3.29 -12.85 -7.06
N LYS A 134 -3.33 -12.03 -8.12
CA LYS A 134 -2.46 -10.86 -8.25
C LYS A 134 -2.78 -9.78 -7.21
N ALA A 135 -4.06 -9.48 -6.99
CA ALA A 135 -4.48 -8.52 -5.98
C ALA A 135 -4.08 -8.97 -4.57
N VAL A 136 -4.25 -10.26 -4.23
CA VAL A 136 -3.82 -10.83 -2.95
C VAL A 136 -2.30 -10.74 -2.80
N ALA A 137 -1.53 -11.10 -3.83
CA ALA A 137 -0.07 -10.99 -3.77
C ALA A 137 0.39 -9.54 -3.61
N ALA A 138 -0.20 -8.59 -4.35
CA ALA A 138 0.09 -7.16 -4.20
C ALA A 138 -0.29 -6.65 -2.80
N GLY A 139 -1.43 -7.07 -2.26
CA GLY A 139 -1.86 -6.75 -0.89
C GLY A 139 -0.90 -7.25 0.18
N LEU A 140 -0.44 -8.50 0.06
CA LEU A 140 0.53 -9.08 0.99
C LEU A 140 1.89 -8.35 0.93
N LEU A 141 2.35 -7.95 -0.26
CA LEU A 141 3.56 -7.15 -0.42
C LEU A 141 3.40 -5.75 0.17
N SER A 142 2.24 -5.12 -0.01
CA SER A 142 1.93 -3.83 0.59
C SER A 142 1.91 -3.91 2.12
N LEU A 143 1.30 -4.94 2.69
CA LEU A 143 1.32 -5.19 4.13
C LEU A 143 2.74 -5.45 4.65
N LEU A 144 3.53 -6.24 3.93
CA LEU A 144 4.94 -6.46 4.27
C LEU A 144 5.71 -5.14 4.30
N ALA A 145 5.54 -4.29 3.29
CA ALA A 145 6.16 -2.97 3.22
C ALA A 145 5.75 -2.07 4.40
N LEU A 146 4.44 -2.05 4.72
CA LEU A 146 3.87 -1.31 5.85
C LEU A 146 4.39 -1.77 7.22
N VAL A 147 4.75 -3.05 7.36
CA VAL A 147 5.32 -3.61 8.60
C VAL A 147 6.84 -3.39 8.64
N VAL A 148 7.54 -3.58 7.52
CA VAL A 148 9.00 -3.43 7.44
C VAL A 148 9.43 -2.02 7.83
N LEU A 149 8.75 -0.98 7.34
CA LEU A 149 9.13 0.40 7.62
C LEU A 149 9.14 0.74 9.11
N PRO A 150 8.05 0.58 9.88
CA PRO A 150 8.06 0.90 11.32
C PRO A 150 8.93 -0.03 12.14
N VAL A 151 9.09 -1.30 11.75
CA VAL A 151 9.99 -2.23 12.44
C VAL A 151 11.45 -1.78 12.30
N VAL A 152 11.88 -1.44 11.09
CA VAL A 152 13.24 -0.93 10.86
C VAL A 152 13.43 0.43 11.53
N ALA A 153 12.43 1.33 11.43
CA ALA A 153 12.47 2.63 12.08
C ALA A 153 12.57 2.51 13.61
N LEU A 154 11.80 1.58 14.21
CA LEU A 154 11.87 1.32 15.65
C LEU A 154 13.23 0.76 16.06
N ALA A 155 13.78 -0.19 15.30
CA ALA A 155 15.08 -0.80 15.56
C ALA A 155 16.22 0.25 15.48
N VAL A 156 16.24 1.04 14.42
CA VAL A 156 17.22 2.13 14.20
C VAL A 156 17.04 3.22 15.27
N GLY A 157 15.80 3.65 15.50
CA GLY A 157 15.49 4.68 16.49
C GLY A 157 15.87 4.23 17.90
N TYR A 158 15.61 2.97 18.27
CA TYR A 158 16.02 2.42 19.56
C TYR A 158 17.53 2.37 19.73
N ALA A 159 18.25 2.00 18.66
CA ALA A 159 19.71 1.93 18.66
C ALA A 159 20.37 3.31 18.78
N VAL A 160 19.77 4.36 18.20
CA VAL A 160 20.36 5.71 18.14
C VAL A 160 19.86 6.62 19.27
N TYR A 161 18.54 6.60 19.55
CA TYR A 161 17.89 7.52 20.50
C TYR A 161 17.49 6.84 21.81
N GLY A 162 17.71 5.52 21.92
CA GLY A 162 17.36 4.76 23.12
C GLY A 162 15.88 4.43 23.25
N GLY A 163 15.55 3.72 24.35
CA GLY A 163 14.19 3.38 24.73
C GLY A 163 13.43 4.57 25.32
N GLY A 164 12.10 4.55 25.18
CA GLY A 164 11.23 5.58 25.75
C GLY A 164 9.80 5.41 25.24
N GLY A 165 8.87 6.14 25.86
CA GLY A 165 7.49 6.20 25.44
C GLY A 165 7.27 7.16 24.26
N ILE A 166 6.01 7.31 23.85
CA ILE A 166 5.60 8.35 22.89
C ILE A 166 5.38 9.66 23.66
N THR A 167 5.97 10.73 23.18
CA THR A 167 5.65 12.09 23.61
C THR A 167 4.68 12.71 22.62
N SER A 168 3.44 12.95 23.10
CA SER A 168 2.40 13.59 22.29
C SER A 168 2.78 15.02 21.88
N PRO A 169 2.27 15.54 20.76
CA PRO A 169 2.33 16.96 20.42
C PRO A 169 1.77 17.89 21.52
N LEU A 170 0.85 17.39 22.33
CA LEU A 170 0.25 18.11 23.45
C LEU A 170 1.03 18.01 24.77
N GLY A 171 2.17 17.28 24.77
CA GLY A 171 3.02 17.10 25.95
C GLY A 171 2.71 15.87 26.80
N ASP A 172 1.68 15.08 26.45
CA ASP A 172 1.36 13.84 27.15
C ASP A 172 2.47 12.80 26.89
N ALA A 173 2.90 12.10 27.92
CA ALA A 173 3.84 10.99 27.80
C ALA A 173 3.12 9.66 27.93
N LEU A 174 3.10 8.88 26.84
CA LEU A 174 2.57 7.52 26.84
C LEU A 174 3.70 6.53 27.13
N GLY A 175 3.48 5.61 28.07
CA GLY A 175 4.43 4.57 28.39
C GLY A 175 4.78 3.68 27.16
N PHE A 176 5.95 3.05 27.20
CA PHE A 176 6.46 2.25 26.08
C PHE A 176 5.46 1.18 25.58
N GLY A 177 4.85 0.40 26.50
CA GLY A 177 3.88 -0.64 26.11
C GLY A 177 2.64 -0.09 25.42
N THR A 178 2.06 0.98 25.98
CA THR A 178 0.93 1.70 25.35
C THR A 178 1.34 2.27 23.99
N GLY A 179 2.55 2.82 23.89
CA GLY A 179 3.09 3.37 22.66
C GLY A 179 3.23 2.34 21.55
N ILE A 180 3.69 1.13 21.86
CA ILE A 180 3.75 0.03 20.86
C ILE A 180 2.34 -0.34 20.37
N VAL A 181 1.36 -0.46 21.27
CA VAL A 181 -0.03 -0.75 20.86
C VAL A 181 -0.57 0.36 19.96
N ARG A 182 -0.31 1.64 20.30
CA ARG A 182 -0.73 2.78 19.48
C ARG A 182 -0.04 2.79 18.10
N LEU A 183 1.25 2.43 18.06
CA LEU A 183 1.99 2.28 16.80
C LEU A 183 1.38 1.18 15.92
N LEU A 184 1.03 0.02 16.49
CA LEU A 184 0.39 -1.06 15.74
C LEU A 184 -0.99 -0.65 15.22
N LEU A 185 -1.79 0.06 16.03
CA LEU A 185 -3.07 0.60 15.60
C LEU A 185 -2.90 1.65 14.48
N ALA A 186 -1.87 2.49 14.56
CA ALA A 186 -1.53 3.45 13.50
C ALA A 186 -1.20 2.72 12.18
N VAL A 187 -0.35 1.69 12.22
CA VAL A 187 -0.02 0.88 11.05
C VAL A 187 -1.27 0.21 10.47
N ALA A 188 -2.15 -0.33 11.31
CA ALA A 188 -3.40 -0.93 10.87
C ALA A 188 -4.34 0.09 10.22
N TYR A 189 -4.46 1.29 10.80
CA TYR A 189 -5.24 2.37 10.21
C TYR A 189 -4.65 2.81 8.85
N ILE A 190 -3.33 3.01 8.77
CA ILE A 190 -2.63 3.37 7.53
C ILE A 190 -2.84 2.30 6.46
N ALA A 191 -2.83 1.00 6.83
CA ALA A 191 -3.13 -0.08 5.91
C ALA A 191 -4.53 0.05 5.30
N VAL A 192 -5.53 0.36 6.13
CA VAL A 192 -6.91 0.59 5.67
C VAL A 192 -6.99 1.86 4.82
N SER A 193 -6.37 2.95 5.27
CA SER A 193 -6.42 4.23 4.56
C SER A 193 -5.79 4.16 3.16
N LEU A 194 -4.79 3.31 2.93
CA LEU A 194 -4.15 3.13 1.63
C LEU A 194 -4.90 2.18 0.68
N LEU A 195 -5.99 1.55 1.11
CA LEU A 195 -6.75 0.64 0.24
C LEU A 195 -7.37 1.36 -0.96
N TRP A 196 -7.75 2.63 -0.84
CA TRP A 196 -8.26 3.38 -1.97
C TRP A 196 -7.19 3.60 -3.04
N VAL A 197 -5.93 3.83 -2.65
CA VAL A 197 -4.78 3.90 -3.58
C VAL A 197 -4.60 2.57 -4.30
N ALA A 198 -4.72 1.45 -3.58
CA ALA A 198 -4.70 0.10 -4.17
C ALA A 198 -5.82 -0.08 -5.19
N GLY A 199 -7.03 0.43 -4.89
CA GLY A 199 -8.16 0.43 -5.81
C GLY A 199 -7.90 1.23 -7.09
N VAL A 200 -7.43 2.48 -6.97
CA VAL A 200 -7.05 3.33 -8.11
C VAL A 200 -5.97 2.65 -8.94
N ALA A 201 -4.89 2.20 -8.31
CA ALA A 201 -3.76 1.56 -9.00
C ALA A 201 -4.20 0.27 -9.72
N SER A 202 -5.07 -0.53 -9.10
CA SER A 202 -5.65 -1.72 -9.73
C SER A 202 -6.50 -1.38 -10.96
N LEU A 203 -7.34 -0.35 -10.86
CA LEU A 203 -8.17 0.10 -11.99
C LEU A 203 -7.30 0.59 -13.15
N LEU A 204 -6.30 1.41 -12.87
CA LEU A 204 -5.38 1.90 -13.88
C LEU A 204 -4.52 0.77 -14.47
N SER A 205 -4.12 -0.22 -13.67
CA SER A 205 -3.37 -1.40 -14.12
C SER A 205 -4.14 -2.23 -15.15
N VAL A 206 -5.47 -2.29 -15.04
CA VAL A 206 -6.34 -2.98 -16.00
C VAL A 206 -6.68 -2.08 -17.18
N ALA A 207 -6.73 -0.76 -16.96
CA ALA A 207 -7.13 0.21 -17.98
C ALA A 207 -6.01 0.54 -18.98
N THR A 208 -4.75 0.41 -18.59
CA THR A 208 -3.57 0.74 -19.40
C THR A 208 -2.62 -0.45 -19.51
N ASP A 209 -1.97 -0.59 -20.67
CA ASP A 209 -0.95 -1.61 -20.89
C ASP A 209 0.47 -1.10 -20.52
N ALA A 210 0.55 0.08 -19.89
CA ALA A 210 1.79 0.72 -19.46
C ALA A 210 1.89 0.72 -17.92
N PRO A 211 2.76 -0.12 -17.32
CA PRO A 211 2.92 -0.19 -15.86
C PRO A 211 3.26 1.17 -15.22
N LEU A 212 4.14 1.94 -15.87
CA LEU A 212 4.53 3.26 -15.39
C LEU A 212 3.34 4.24 -15.41
N GLY A 213 2.47 4.14 -16.42
CA GLY A 213 1.25 4.93 -16.51
C GLY A 213 0.25 4.60 -15.39
N ALA A 214 0.10 3.31 -15.05
CA ALA A 214 -0.77 2.89 -13.96
C ALA A 214 -0.27 3.38 -12.60
N VAL A 215 1.02 3.20 -12.31
CA VAL A 215 1.64 3.64 -11.06
C VAL A 215 1.66 5.16 -10.96
N GLY A 216 2.18 5.83 -11.98
CA GLY A 216 2.26 7.29 -12.02
C GLY A 216 0.89 7.96 -11.94
N GLY A 217 -0.11 7.41 -12.64
CA GLY A 217 -1.49 7.88 -12.59
C GLY A 217 -2.09 7.77 -11.19
N ALA A 218 -1.88 6.66 -10.48
CA ALA A 218 -2.37 6.49 -9.11
C ALA A 218 -1.70 7.50 -8.14
N VAL A 219 -0.39 7.69 -8.27
CA VAL A 219 0.35 8.67 -7.46
C VAL A 219 -0.12 10.09 -7.77
N MET A 220 -0.30 10.43 -9.05
CA MET A 220 -0.80 11.76 -9.47
C MET A 220 -2.21 12.04 -8.94
N ILE A 221 -3.11 11.07 -8.99
CA ILE A 221 -4.46 11.21 -8.42
C ILE A 221 -4.37 11.48 -6.91
N THR A 222 -3.47 10.78 -6.20
CA THR A 222 -3.27 11.01 -4.77
C THR A 222 -2.73 12.41 -4.50
N ILE A 223 -1.71 12.86 -5.23
CA ILE A 223 -1.14 14.21 -5.09
C ILE A 223 -2.20 15.28 -5.37
N VAL A 224 -2.98 15.12 -6.43
CA VAL A 224 -4.08 16.06 -6.74
C VAL A 224 -5.11 16.08 -5.61
N SER A 225 -5.47 14.92 -5.06
CA SER A 225 -6.39 14.84 -3.93
C SER A 225 -5.83 15.53 -2.68
N GLU A 226 -4.53 15.38 -2.38
CA GLU A 226 -3.87 16.09 -1.27
C GLU A 226 -3.82 17.60 -1.48
N ILE A 227 -3.53 18.05 -2.71
CA ILE A 227 -3.54 19.47 -3.05
C ILE A 227 -4.94 20.06 -2.85
N LEU A 228 -5.98 19.37 -3.32
CA LEU A 228 -7.37 19.80 -3.14
C LEU A 228 -7.75 19.85 -1.66
N ASP A 229 -7.33 18.86 -0.88
CA ASP A 229 -7.57 18.85 0.57
C ASP A 229 -6.89 20.04 1.27
N GLY A 230 -5.75 20.51 0.76
CA GLY A 230 -5.05 21.69 1.25
C GLY A 230 -5.74 23.02 0.96
N ILE A 231 -6.85 23.06 0.18
CA ILE A 231 -7.54 24.29 -0.21
C ILE A 231 -8.73 24.58 0.72
N PRO A 232 -8.64 25.52 1.68
CA PRO A 232 -9.71 25.81 2.64
C PRO A 232 -11.02 26.28 1.98
N ALA A 233 -10.93 26.91 0.79
CA ALA A 233 -12.09 27.40 0.05
C ALA A 233 -13.06 26.28 -0.39
N LEU A 234 -12.64 25.03 -0.43
CA LEU A 234 -13.50 23.89 -0.74
C LEU A 234 -14.46 23.51 0.42
N GLY A 235 -14.22 24.04 1.63
CA GLY A 235 -15.09 23.77 2.79
C GLY A 235 -15.36 22.29 3.01
N GLY A 236 -16.62 21.90 3.20
CA GLY A 236 -17.05 20.52 3.43
C GLY A 236 -16.88 19.56 2.22
N LEU A 237 -16.52 20.06 1.04
CA LEU A 237 -16.19 19.17 -0.09
C LEU A 237 -14.89 18.37 0.17
N ARG A 238 -14.03 18.88 1.04
CA ARG A 238 -12.80 18.19 1.46
C ARG A 238 -13.07 16.88 2.17
N ASP A 239 -14.16 16.79 2.92
CA ASP A 239 -14.55 15.59 3.68
C ASP A 239 -14.83 14.39 2.77
N TRP A 240 -15.09 14.62 1.48
CA TRP A 240 -15.27 13.56 0.48
C TRP A 240 -13.95 13.09 -0.13
N LEU A 241 -12.86 13.81 0.07
CA LEU A 241 -11.56 13.40 -0.48
C LEU A 241 -10.99 12.23 0.32
N PRO A 242 -10.53 11.15 -0.34
CA PRO A 242 -9.99 9.99 0.37
C PRO A 242 -8.70 10.32 1.14
N THR A 243 -7.99 11.39 0.78
CA THR A 243 -6.78 11.88 1.45
C THR A 243 -7.06 12.71 2.69
N HIS A 244 -8.27 13.27 2.86
CA HIS A 244 -8.64 14.14 3.98
C HIS A 244 -8.36 13.51 5.35
N TYR A 245 -8.58 12.22 5.47
CA TYR A 245 -8.40 11.48 6.72
C TYR A 245 -7.06 10.71 6.80
N ALA A 246 -6.15 10.94 5.85
CA ALA A 246 -4.89 10.17 5.79
C ALA A 246 -4.06 10.28 7.10
N TYR A 247 -4.09 11.44 7.75
CA TYR A 247 -3.36 11.70 8.98
C TYR A 247 -4.20 11.54 10.26
N SER A 248 -5.47 11.10 10.19
CA SER A 248 -6.34 10.94 11.38
C SER A 248 -5.81 9.91 12.39
N TRP A 249 -4.90 9.02 11.99
CA TRP A 249 -4.20 8.12 12.91
C TRP A 249 -3.36 8.85 13.96
N THR A 250 -2.99 10.13 13.73
CA THR A 250 -2.26 10.95 14.72
C THR A 250 -3.08 11.20 15.98
N ALA A 251 -4.41 11.07 15.93
CA ALA A 251 -5.28 11.09 17.11
C ALA A 251 -4.91 9.96 18.11
N LEU A 252 -4.29 8.87 17.65
CA LEU A 252 -3.78 7.81 18.52
C LEU A 252 -2.61 8.26 19.40
N LEU A 253 -1.96 9.37 19.08
CA LEU A 253 -0.82 9.91 19.85
C LEU A 253 -1.28 10.74 21.06
N SER A 254 -2.55 11.12 21.13
CA SER A 254 -3.14 11.91 22.21
C SER A 254 -3.58 11.00 23.37
N ALA A 255 -3.68 11.53 24.58
CA ALA A 255 -4.22 10.80 25.74
C ALA A 255 -5.65 10.34 25.45
N ASP A 256 -6.50 11.26 24.98
CA ASP A 256 -7.85 10.98 24.56
C ASP A 256 -7.92 10.77 23.05
N ILE A 257 -8.37 9.58 22.62
CA ILE A 257 -8.41 9.21 21.20
C ILE A 257 -9.72 9.71 20.58
N ASN A 258 -9.63 10.50 19.52
CA ASN A 258 -10.77 10.83 18.69
C ASN A 258 -11.00 9.74 17.62
N TRP A 259 -11.83 8.76 17.96
CA TRP A 259 -12.17 7.66 17.06
C TRP A 259 -13.05 8.08 15.88
N SER A 260 -13.81 9.19 16.00
CA SER A 260 -14.77 9.62 14.99
C SER A 260 -14.11 9.90 13.64
N GLN A 261 -13.04 10.71 13.62
CA GLN A 261 -12.33 11.00 12.37
C GLN A 261 -11.67 9.76 11.75
N MET A 262 -11.13 8.87 12.59
CA MET A 262 -10.55 7.61 12.12
C MET A 262 -11.64 6.70 11.51
N ALA A 263 -12.82 6.63 12.13
CA ALA A 263 -13.94 5.83 11.61
C ALA A 263 -14.43 6.36 10.25
N TRP A 264 -14.59 7.67 10.11
CA TRP A 264 -14.94 8.30 8.83
C TRP A 264 -13.86 8.06 7.76
N GLY A 265 -12.60 8.19 8.13
CA GLY A 265 -11.48 7.91 7.22
C GLY A 265 -11.43 6.47 6.76
N ALA A 266 -11.59 5.51 7.67
CA ALA A 266 -11.66 4.09 7.33
C ALA A 266 -12.86 3.77 6.43
N PHE A 267 -14.03 4.34 6.73
CA PHE A 267 -15.23 4.18 5.89
C PHE A 267 -15.01 4.75 4.48
N SER A 268 -14.50 5.98 4.37
CA SER A 268 -14.19 6.62 3.09
C SER A 268 -13.21 5.78 2.27
N ALA A 269 -12.09 5.37 2.87
CA ALA A 269 -11.07 4.56 2.20
C ALA A 269 -11.63 3.22 1.70
N LEU A 270 -12.44 2.53 2.51
CA LEU A 270 -13.09 1.26 2.14
C LEU A 270 -14.13 1.45 1.04
N ALA A 271 -14.92 2.53 1.08
CA ALA A 271 -15.91 2.84 0.04
C ALA A 271 -15.24 3.05 -1.31
N TYR A 272 -14.21 3.92 -1.37
CA TYR A 272 -13.44 4.13 -2.60
C TYR A 272 -12.73 2.85 -3.07
N ALA A 273 -12.09 2.12 -2.15
CA ALA A 273 -11.42 0.86 -2.48
C ALA A 273 -12.39 -0.16 -3.09
N THR A 274 -13.58 -0.29 -2.53
CA THR A 274 -14.60 -1.23 -3.00
C THR A 274 -15.10 -0.85 -4.39
N ILE A 275 -15.47 0.41 -4.60
CA ILE A 275 -15.96 0.91 -5.89
C ILE A 275 -14.89 0.72 -6.98
N LEU A 276 -13.67 1.19 -6.72
CA LEU A 276 -12.58 1.15 -7.70
C LEU A 276 -12.12 -0.28 -8.00
N SER A 277 -12.06 -1.14 -6.98
CA SER A 277 -11.75 -2.57 -7.18
C SER A 277 -12.84 -3.31 -7.93
N ALA A 278 -14.12 -3.00 -7.69
CA ALA A 278 -15.24 -3.56 -8.44
C ALA A 278 -15.19 -3.13 -9.92
N LEU A 279 -14.88 -1.85 -10.19
CA LEU A 279 -14.69 -1.34 -11.55
C LEU A 279 -13.49 -2.01 -12.24
N ALA A 280 -12.37 -2.19 -11.54
CA ALA A 280 -11.20 -2.91 -12.05
C ALA A 280 -11.55 -4.36 -12.39
N TRP A 281 -12.29 -5.01 -11.52
CA TRP A 281 -12.77 -6.39 -11.72
C TRP A 281 -13.67 -6.50 -12.94
N TRP A 282 -14.69 -5.65 -13.02
CA TRP A 282 -15.62 -5.62 -14.14
C TRP A 282 -14.89 -5.39 -15.47
N ARG A 283 -14.01 -4.36 -15.52
CA ARG A 283 -13.23 -4.04 -16.71
C ARG A 283 -12.33 -5.20 -17.14
N PHE A 284 -11.66 -5.88 -16.21
CA PHE A 284 -10.77 -6.99 -16.51
C PHE A 284 -11.53 -8.21 -17.07
N THR A 285 -12.74 -8.48 -16.57
CA THR A 285 -13.54 -9.62 -17.01
C THR A 285 -14.20 -9.38 -18.37
N THR A 286 -14.51 -8.11 -18.69
CA THR A 286 -15.20 -7.72 -19.94
C THR A 286 -14.26 -7.25 -21.04
N LYS A 287 -12.98 -6.95 -20.74
CA LYS A 287 -12.00 -6.49 -21.72
C LYS A 287 -11.72 -7.61 -22.74
N ASP A 288 -11.99 -7.35 -24.04
CA ASP A 288 -11.54 -8.18 -25.13
C ASP A 288 -10.03 -7.98 -25.35
N ILE A 289 -9.29 -9.08 -25.37
CA ILE A 289 -7.85 -9.06 -25.57
C ILE A 289 -7.62 -9.52 -27.01
N THR A 290 -7.70 -8.53 -27.92
CA THR A 290 -7.62 -8.75 -29.38
C THR A 290 -6.26 -8.33 -29.97
N SER A 291 -5.25 -8.05 -29.17
CA SER A 291 -3.93 -7.65 -29.67
C SER A 291 -2.80 -8.53 -29.16
#